data_76deb4f284b807b264f06442d56987ff
#
_entry.id   76deb4f284b807b264f06442d56987ff
#
_cell.length_a   1.000
_cell.length_b   1.000
_cell.length_c   1.000
_cell.angle_alpha   90.00
_cell.angle_beta   90.00
_cell.angle_gamma   90.00
#
_symmetry.space_group_name_H-M   'P 1'
#
loop_
_entity.id
_entity.type
_entity.pdbx_description
1 polymer ?
#
loop_
_entity_poly.entity_id
_entity_poly.type
_entity_poly.pdbx_seq_one_letter_code
_entity_poly.pdbx_strand_id
1 'polypeptide(L)'
;GCYVSSAKNVLRGTHIKIAAVVGFPLGAMSSKAKVLEAVDCIENGADEIDMVINIGLLKSKDYDAVRAEIEAIKKAIGDHVLKVIIETCSLTNEEKETACTLAVEAKADFVKTSTGFGTGGATLEDVALMKRVVGDSAKIKASGGIKTHEQALKFIELGVSRIGTSSGPSLIQ
;
A
#
# COMPACT_ATOMS: atom_id res chain seq x y z
N GLY A 1 -5.54 6.82 -11.19
CA GLY A 1 -4.52 7.49 -12.03
C GLY A 1 -5.00 8.76 -12.70
N CYS A 2 -6.20 8.76 -13.30
CA CYS A 2 -6.68 9.84 -14.19
C CYS A 2 -6.69 11.27 -13.60
N TYR A 3 -6.67 11.45 -12.29
CA TYR A 3 -6.66 12.77 -11.63
C TYR A 3 -5.28 13.23 -11.14
N VAL A 4 -4.22 12.47 -11.38
CA VAL A 4 -2.87 12.80 -10.88
C VAL A 4 -2.40 14.15 -11.39
N SER A 5 -2.48 14.40 -12.70
CA SER A 5 -2.09 15.70 -13.29
C SER A 5 -2.88 16.87 -12.72
N SER A 6 -4.20 16.69 -12.51
CA SER A 6 -5.05 17.72 -11.90
C SER A 6 -4.65 18.00 -10.46
N ALA A 7 -4.40 16.95 -9.67
CA ALA A 7 -3.91 17.07 -8.30
C ALA A 7 -2.54 17.76 -8.25
N LYS A 8 -1.63 17.40 -9.16
CA LYS A 8 -0.31 18.04 -9.26
C LYS A 8 -0.41 19.54 -9.51
N ASN A 9 -1.32 19.96 -10.37
CA ASN A 9 -1.53 21.39 -10.65
C ASN A 9 -2.08 22.13 -9.43
N VAL A 10 -3.05 21.54 -8.71
CA VAL A 10 -3.65 22.17 -7.52
C VAL A 10 -2.65 22.26 -6.36
N LEU A 11 -1.81 21.24 -6.19
CA LEU A 11 -0.85 21.13 -5.08
C LEU A 11 0.51 21.80 -5.38
N ARG A 12 0.63 22.49 -6.52
CA ARG A 12 1.87 23.18 -6.90
C ARG A 12 2.31 24.19 -5.83
N GLY A 13 3.57 24.12 -5.42
CA GLY A 13 4.13 24.97 -4.38
C GLY A 13 3.84 24.53 -2.94
N THR A 14 3.17 23.39 -2.75
CA THR A 14 2.98 22.78 -1.44
C THR A 14 3.94 21.60 -1.22
N HIS A 15 4.06 21.14 0.05
CA HIS A 15 4.83 19.95 0.41
C HIS A 15 3.98 18.66 0.42
N ILE A 16 2.71 18.75 -0.03
CA ILE A 16 1.78 17.62 -0.02
C ILE A 16 2.16 16.63 -1.12
N LYS A 17 2.33 15.36 -0.75
CA LYS A 17 2.67 14.28 -1.67
C LYS A 17 1.43 13.67 -2.29
N ILE A 18 1.54 13.31 -3.57
CA ILE A 18 0.48 12.63 -4.32
C ILE A 18 0.78 11.15 -4.34
N ALA A 19 -0.09 10.35 -3.71
CA ALA A 19 -0.06 8.89 -3.79
C ALA A 19 -1.12 8.41 -4.78
N ALA A 20 -0.70 7.75 -5.84
CA ALA A 20 -1.59 7.13 -6.82
C ALA A 20 -1.72 5.63 -6.55
N VAL A 21 -2.91 5.08 -6.81
CA VAL A 21 -3.17 3.64 -6.68
C VAL A 21 -2.93 2.92 -8.00
N VAL A 22 -2.52 1.65 -7.93
CA VAL A 22 -2.21 0.80 -9.09
C VAL A 22 -2.81 -0.60 -8.90
N GLY A 23 -3.45 -1.13 -9.94
CA GLY A 23 -4.14 -2.40 -9.88
C GLY A 23 -5.33 -2.41 -8.91
N PHE A 24 -5.89 -1.26 -8.65
CA PHE A 24 -6.80 -1.02 -7.55
C PHE A 24 -8.29 -1.15 -7.96
N PRO A 25 -9.17 -1.73 -7.09
CA PRO A 25 -8.84 -2.23 -5.75
C PRO A 25 -8.53 -3.74 -5.68
N LEU A 26 -8.68 -4.50 -6.75
CA LEU A 26 -8.71 -5.96 -6.72
C LEU A 26 -7.34 -6.64 -6.90
N GLY A 27 -6.36 -5.94 -7.43
CA GLY A 27 -5.04 -6.52 -7.71
C GLY A 27 -5.01 -7.54 -8.86
N ALA A 28 -6.13 -7.78 -9.56
CA ALA A 28 -6.30 -8.85 -10.53
C ALA A 28 -5.80 -8.52 -11.96
N MET A 29 -5.24 -7.34 -12.16
CA MET A 29 -4.65 -6.95 -13.44
C MET A 29 -3.37 -7.77 -13.73
N SER A 30 -2.99 -7.86 -15.01
CA SER A 30 -1.68 -8.41 -15.35
C SER A 30 -0.56 -7.50 -14.83
N SER A 31 0.58 -8.09 -14.45
CA SER A 31 1.74 -7.35 -13.96
C SER A 31 2.20 -6.28 -14.95
N LYS A 32 2.17 -6.58 -16.26
CA LYS A 32 2.49 -5.61 -17.31
C LYS A 32 1.56 -4.37 -17.27
N ALA A 33 0.25 -4.58 -17.08
CA ALA A 33 -0.70 -3.48 -17.00
C ALA A 33 -0.47 -2.62 -15.75
N LYS A 34 -0.18 -3.24 -14.60
CA LYS A 34 0.17 -2.51 -13.37
C LYS A 34 1.45 -1.69 -13.52
N VAL A 35 2.48 -2.24 -14.18
CA VAL A 35 3.72 -1.49 -14.45
C VAL A 35 3.44 -0.27 -15.32
N LEU A 36 2.64 -0.41 -16.38
CA LEU A 36 2.28 0.72 -17.25
C LEU A 36 1.47 1.78 -16.50
N GLU A 37 0.51 1.36 -15.67
CA GLU A 37 -0.28 2.27 -14.83
C GLU A 37 0.61 3.02 -13.82
N ALA A 38 1.59 2.33 -13.21
CA ALA A 38 2.53 2.95 -12.27
C ALA A 38 3.40 4.01 -12.95
N VAL A 39 3.96 3.70 -14.12
CA VAL A 39 4.77 4.63 -14.92
C VAL A 39 3.94 5.85 -15.32
N ASP A 40 2.73 5.65 -15.87
CA ASP A 40 1.83 6.74 -16.24
C ASP A 40 1.52 7.65 -15.05
N CYS A 41 1.25 7.08 -13.87
CA CYS A 41 1.02 7.88 -12.66
C CYS A 41 2.24 8.73 -12.27
N ILE A 42 3.46 8.18 -12.33
CA ILE A 42 4.69 8.92 -12.03
C ILE A 42 4.92 10.03 -13.05
N GLU A 43 4.80 9.75 -14.33
CA GLU A 43 4.96 10.74 -15.41
C GLU A 43 3.96 11.89 -15.29
N ASN A 44 2.75 11.62 -14.81
CA ASN A 44 1.72 12.62 -14.52
C ASN A 44 1.94 13.37 -13.19
N GLY A 45 2.96 13.02 -12.40
CA GLY A 45 3.40 13.77 -11.23
C GLY A 45 3.02 13.15 -9.87
N ALA A 46 2.70 11.85 -9.81
CA ALA A 46 2.60 11.15 -8.54
C ALA A 46 3.99 11.06 -7.86
N ASP A 47 4.03 11.23 -6.56
CA ASP A 47 5.24 11.09 -5.74
C ASP A 47 5.39 9.66 -5.20
N GLU A 48 4.27 8.93 -5.05
CA GLU A 48 4.20 7.63 -4.39
C GLU A 48 3.16 6.74 -5.09
N ILE A 49 3.41 5.42 -5.10
CA ILE A 49 2.51 4.42 -5.68
C ILE A 49 2.03 3.46 -4.58
N ASP A 50 0.72 3.27 -4.48
CA ASP A 50 0.07 2.27 -3.63
C ASP A 50 -0.48 1.15 -4.53
N MET A 51 0.28 0.08 -4.79
CA MET A 51 -0.15 -1.06 -5.59
C MET A 51 -0.92 -2.08 -4.77
N VAL A 52 -1.89 -2.77 -5.38
CA VAL A 52 -2.52 -3.96 -4.79
C VAL A 52 -1.85 -5.21 -5.34
N ILE A 53 -1.44 -6.15 -4.46
CA ILE A 53 -0.89 -7.45 -4.89
C ILE A 53 -1.95 -8.26 -5.65
N ASN A 54 -1.51 -9.22 -6.45
CA ASN A 54 -2.42 -10.20 -7.01
C ASN A 54 -2.76 -11.26 -5.94
N ILE A 55 -3.90 -11.07 -5.25
CA ILE A 55 -4.36 -11.94 -4.17
C ILE A 55 -4.61 -13.37 -4.68
N GLY A 56 -5.05 -13.52 -5.93
CA GLY A 56 -5.25 -14.82 -6.55
C GLY A 56 -3.95 -15.61 -6.67
N LEU A 57 -2.87 -14.98 -7.15
CA LEU A 57 -1.54 -15.59 -7.23
C LEU A 57 -1.01 -15.96 -5.84
N LEU A 58 -1.16 -15.06 -4.86
CA LEU A 58 -0.74 -15.36 -3.48
C LEU A 58 -1.46 -16.60 -2.94
N LYS A 59 -2.79 -16.67 -3.09
CA LYS A 59 -3.60 -17.81 -2.63
C LYS A 59 -3.32 -19.12 -3.36
N SER A 60 -2.95 -19.04 -4.63
CA SER A 60 -2.48 -20.20 -5.40
C SER A 60 -1.02 -20.58 -5.11
N LYS A 61 -0.36 -19.86 -4.18
CA LYS A 61 1.04 -20.05 -3.78
C LYS A 61 2.06 -19.81 -4.89
N ASP A 62 1.69 -19.05 -5.90
CA ASP A 62 2.63 -18.57 -6.94
C ASP A 62 3.39 -17.34 -6.42
N TYR A 63 4.23 -17.59 -5.41
CA TYR A 63 4.96 -16.55 -4.68
C TYR A 63 6.01 -15.85 -5.55
N ASP A 64 6.61 -16.59 -6.48
CA ASP A 64 7.58 -16.02 -7.43
C ASP A 64 6.92 -14.99 -8.34
N ALA A 65 5.71 -15.27 -8.83
CA ALA A 65 4.97 -14.30 -9.64
C ALA A 65 4.55 -13.06 -8.83
N VAL A 66 4.13 -13.21 -7.57
CA VAL A 66 3.80 -12.08 -6.69
C VAL A 66 5.03 -11.22 -6.43
N ARG A 67 6.18 -11.82 -6.08
CA ARG A 67 7.44 -11.10 -5.86
C ARG A 67 7.89 -10.37 -7.13
N ALA A 68 7.91 -11.07 -8.26
CA ALA A 68 8.32 -10.50 -9.55
C ALA A 68 7.45 -9.31 -9.98
N GLU A 69 6.14 -9.34 -9.69
CA GLU A 69 5.23 -8.22 -9.94
C GLU A 69 5.63 -6.99 -9.13
N ILE A 70 5.89 -7.13 -7.83
CA ILE A 70 6.29 -6.02 -6.96
C ILE A 70 7.66 -5.47 -7.40
N GLU A 71 8.63 -6.34 -7.66
CA GLU A 71 9.96 -5.96 -8.15
C GLU A 71 9.89 -5.18 -9.47
N ALA A 72 9.06 -5.64 -10.41
CA ALA A 72 8.89 -4.98 -11.69
C ALA A 72 8.35 -3.57 -11.55
N ILE A 73 7.35 -3.37 -10.67
CA ILE A 73 6.79 -2.05 -10.39
C ILE A 73 7.84 -1.18 -9.68
N LYS A 74 8.51 -1.68 -8.62
CA LYS A 74 9.55 -0.92 -7.91
C LYS A 74 10.66 -0.46 -8.84
N LYS A 75 11.12 -1.36 -9.71
CA LYS A 75 12.13 -1.04 -10.74
C LYS A 75 11.65 0.05 -11.71
N ALA A 76 10.39 -0.03 -12.14
CA ALA A 76 9.84 0.90 -13.13
C ALA A 76 9.65 2.31 -12.57
N ILE A 77 9.30 2.46 -11.29
CA ILE A 77 9.12 3.76 -10.63
C ILE A 77 10.41 4.33 -10.02
N GLY A 78 11.52 3.57 -10.03
CA GLY A 78 12.82 4.04 -9.54
C GLY A 78 12.80 4.42 -8.05
N ASP A 79 13.25 5.64 -7.75
CA ASP A 79 13.39 6.16 -6.37
C ASP A 79 12.06 6.59 -5.72
N HIS A 80 10.94 6.51 -6.46
CA HIS A 80 9.63 6.82 -5.89
C HIS A 80 9.21 5.76 -4.86
N VAL A 81 8.41 6.19 -3.89
CA VAL A 81 7.94 5.32 -2.81
C VAL A 81 6.91 4.31 -3.33
N LEU A 82 7.18 3.02 -3.11
CA LEU A 82 6.24 1.94 -3.36
C LEU A 82 5.61 1.46 -2.05
N LYS A 83 4.28 1.42 -2.01
CA LYS A 83 3.51 0.78 -0.93
C LYS A 83 2.74 -0.40 -1.49
N VAL A 84 2.87 -1.55 -0.86
CA VAL A 84 2.23 -2.80 -1.26
C VAL A 84 1.01 -3.06 -0.39
N ILE A 85 -0.18 -2.94 -0.98
CA ILE A 85 -1.45 -3.26 -0.32
C ILE A 85 -1.65 -4.76 -0.38
N ILE A 86 -1.66 -5.41 0.78
CA ILE A 86 -1.85 -6.86 0.88
C ILE A 86 -3.32 -7.27 1.06
N GLU A 87 -4.22 -6.34 1.39
CA GLU A 87 -5.66 -6.54 1.66
C GLU A 87 -5.90 -7.58 2.76
N THR A 88 -5.51 -7.23 3.98
CA THR A 88 -5.45 -8.16 5.12
C THR A 88 -6.76 -8.90 5.38
N CYS A 89 -7.92 -8.26 5.14
CA CYS A 89 -9.23 -8.89 5.36
C CYS A 89 -9.52 -10.09 4.42
N SER A 90 -8.74 -10.25 3.36
CA SER A 90 -8.86 -11.35 2.39
C SER A 90 -7.89 -12.50 2.66
N LEU A 91 -7.01 -12.38 3.67
CA LEU A 91 -5.88 -13.25 3.90
C LEU A 91 -5.94 -13.95 5.26
N THR A 92 -5.47 -15.18 5.33
CA THR A 92 -5.12 -15.85 6.59
C THR A 92 -3.86 -15.22 7.20
N ASN A 93 -3.55 -15.49 8.46
CA ASN A 93 -2.33 -14.98 9.09
C ASN A 93 -1.05 -15.45 8.37
N GLU A 94 -1.01 -16.71 7.94
CA GLU A 94 0.10 -17.26 7.17
C GLU A 94 0.26 -16.55 5.81
N GLU A 95 -0.84 -16.28 5.11
CA GLU A 95 -0.83 -15.52 3.86
C GLU A 95 -0.37 -14.07 4.06
N LYS A 96 -0.75 -13.42 5.19
CA LYS A 96 -0.28 -12.07 5.54
C LYS A 96 1.24 -12.05 5.79
N GLU A 97 1.75 -13.04 6.54
CA GLU A 97 3.19 -13.16 6.79
C GLU A 97 3.95 -13.36 5.48
N THR A 98 3.46 -14.25 4.61
CA THR A 98 4.04 -14.48 3.28
C THR A 98 4.03 -13.21 2.43
N ALA A 99 2.90 -12.52 2.33
CA ALA A 99 2.78 -11.28 1.55
C ALA A 99 3.73 -10.18 2.05
N CYS A 100 3.88 -10.03 3.37
CA CYS A 100 4.83 -9.11 3.98
C CYS A 100 6.29 -9.47 3.61
N THR A 101 6.65 -10.75 3.68
CA THR A 101 7.98 -11.24 3.33
C THR A 101 8.30 -10.95 1.86
N LEU A 102 7.39 -11.29 0.94
CA LEU A 102 7.56 -11.03 -0.50
C LEU A 102 7.70 -9.52 -0.80
N ALA A 103 6.94 -8.67 -0.11
CA ALA A 103 7.06 -7.21 -0.27
C ALA A 103 8.43 -6.69 0.18
N VAL A 104 8.97 -7.20 1.30
CA VAL A 104 10.32 -6.84 1.79
C VAL A 104 11.39 -7.32 0.82
N GLU A 105 11.33 -8.58 0.37
CA GLU A 105 12.26 -9.14 -0.60
C GLU A 105 12.30 -8.33 -1.90
N ALA A 106 11.13 -7.90 -2.36
CA ALA A 106 10.95 -7.06 -3.56
C ALA A 106 11.31 -5.57 -3.35
N LYS A 107 11.85 -5.20 -2.17
CA LYS A 107 12.29 -3.83 -1.84
C LYS A 107 11.16 -2.79 -1.84
N ALA A 108 9.97 -3.18 -1.46
CA ALA A 108 8.89 -2.22 -1.20
C ALA A 108 9.26 -1.31 0.00
N ASP A 109 8.93 -0.03 -0.09
CA ASP A 109 9.20 0.93 0.98
C ASP A 109 8.19 0.79 2.13
N PHE A 110 6.96 0.36 1.79
CA PHE A 110 5.88 0.14 2.76
C PHE A 110 5.10 -1.14 2.44
N VAL A 111 4.61 -1.79 3.49
CA VAL A 111 3.46 -2.70 3.40
C VAL A 111 2.22 -1.98 3.95
N LYS A 112 1.11 -2.06 3.22
CA LYS A 112 -0.15 -1.39 3.56
C LYS A 112 -1.25 -2.43 3.79
N THR A 113 -2.07 -2.22 4.83
CA THR A 113 -3.08 -3.20 5.22
C THR A 113 -4.17 -3.40 4.16
N SER A 114 -4.80 -2.33 3.72
CA SER A 114 -6.11 -2.43 3.05
C SER A 114 -6.33 -1.38 1.97
N THR A 115 -7.19 -1.74 1.02
CA THR A 115 -7.69 -0.81 0.00
C THR A 115 -8.73 0.16 0.55
N GLY A 116 -9.52 -0.28 1.54
CA GLY A 116 -10.72 0.40 2.02
C GLY A 116 -11.99 0.03 1.25
N PHE A 117 -11.90 -0.86 0.26
CA PHE A 117 -13.02 -1.37 -0.55
C PHE A 117 -13.35 -2.84 -0.27
N GLY A 118 -12.54 -3.51 0.55
CA GLY A 118 -12.79 -4.87 1.01
C GLY A 118 -13.82 -4.93 2.15
N THR A 119 -14.03 -6.13 2.68
CA THR A 119 -14.98 -6.40 3.78
C THR A 119 -14.48 -5.90 5.14
N GLY A 120 -13.17 -5.59 5.27
CA GLY A 120 -12.54 -5.10 6.48
C GLY A 120 -11.45 -4.07 6.19
N GLY A 121 -10.99 -3.39 7.25
CA GLY A 121 -9.90 -2.41 7.21
C GLY A 121 -8.73 -2.84 8.09
N ALA A 122 -7.92 -1.86 8.55
CA ALA A 122 -6.81 -2.11 9.45
C ALA A 122 -7.30 -2.59 10.82
N THR A 123 -6.65 -3.62 11.36
CA THR A 123 -6.80 -4.06 12.76
C THR A 123 -5.46 -3.97 13.48
N LEU A 124 -5.50 -3.84 14.81
CA LEU A 124 -4.27 -3.79 15.62
C LEU A 124 -3.51 -5.11 15.54
N GLU A 125 -4.23 -6.22 15.48
CA GLU A 125 -3.69 -7.57 15.35
C GLU A 125 -2.92 -7.74 14.03
N ASP A 126 -3.51 -7.28 12.91
CA ASP A 126 -2.86 -7.34 11.60
C ASP A 126 -1.59 -6.49 11.57
N VAL A 127 -1.66 -5.27 12.10
CA VAL A 127 -0.49 -4.38 12.16
C VAL A 127 0.61 -4.95 13.04
N ALA A 128 0.27 -5.54 14.19
CA ALA A 128 1.25 -6.21 15.06
C ALA A 128 1.92 -7.39 14.34
N LEU A 129 1.14 -8.21 13.60
CA LEU A 129 1.67 -9.29 12.77
C LEU A 129 2.60 -8.75 11.69
N MET A 130 2.16 -7.75 10.94
CA MET A 130 2.96 -7.13 9.88
C MET A 130 4.27 -6.57 10.44
N LYS A 131 4.24 -5.84 11.57
CA LYS A 131 5.44 -5.27 12.20
C LYS A 131 6.44 -6.33 12.61
N ARG A 132 5.97 -7.46 13.14
CA ARG A 132 6.83 -8.60 13.49
C ARG A 132 7.58 -9.14 12.27
N VAL A 133 6.90 -9.20 11.11
CA VAL A 133 7.49 -9.76 9.88
C VAL A 133 8.41 -8.76 9.18
N VAL A 134 7.97 -7.51 8.99
CA VAL A 134 8.77 -6.54 8.23
C VAL A 134 9.91 -5.93 9.04
N GLY A 135 9.82 -5.92 10.36
CA GLY A 135 10.83 -5.30 11.24
C GLY A 135 11.11 -3.84 10.84
N ASP A 136 12.37 -3.58 10.54
CA ASP A 136 12.83 -2.27 10.05
C ASP A 136 13.11 -2.27 8.53
N SER A 137 12.88 -3.40 7.84
CA SER A 137 13.13 -3.53 6.40
C SER A 137 12.11 -2.81 5.53
N ALA A 138 10.89 -2.61 6.04
CA ALA A 138 9.86 -1.80 5.41
C ALA A 138 9.02 -1.07 6.46
N LYS A 139 8.40 0.04 6.08
CA LYS A 139 7.45 0.77 6.93
C LYS A 139 6.04 0.19 6.78
N ILE A 140 5.15 0.56 7.70
CA ILE A 140 3.75 0.12 7.66
C ILE A 140 2.83 1.33 7.47
N LYS A 141 1.84 1.17 6.56
CA LYS A 141 0.70 2.06 6.42
C LYS A 141 -0.58 1.31 6.84
N ALA A 142 -1.25 1.79 7.88
CA ALA A 142 -2.57 1.31 8.27
C ALA A 142 -3.66 2.12 7.56
N SER A 143 -4.64 1.46 6.94
CA SER A 143 -5.73 2.11 6.21
C SER A 143 -7.02 1.30 6.25
N GLY A 144 -8.14 2.01 6.07
CA GLY A 144 -9.47 1.42 6.14
C GLY A 144 -10.03 1.37 7.56
N GLY A 145 -11.17 2.04 7.79
CA GLY A 145 -11.88 2.01 9.07
C GLY A 145 -11.34 2.93 10.19
N ILE A 146 -10.27 3.67 9.95
CA ILE A 146 -9.67 4.57 10.96
C ILE A 146 -10.38 5.93 10.89
N LYS A 147 -11.19 6.24 11.91
CA LYS A 147 -12.08 7.41 11.92
C LYS A 147 -11.86 8.36 13.10
N THR A 148 -11.18 7.92 14.15
CA THR A 148 -10.97 8.71 15.38
C THR A 148 -9.50 8.90 15.69
N HIS A 149 -9.18 9.99 16.38
CA HIS A 149 -7.84 10.29 16.88
C HIS A 149 -7.28 9.13 17.73
N GLU A 150 -8.09 8.61 18.66
CA GLU A 150 -7.71 7.51 19.54
C GLU A 150 -7.33 6.25 18.74
N GLN A 151 -8.11 5.89 17.70
CA GLN A 151 -7.75 4.76 16.82
C GLN A 151 -6.41 5.00 16.13
N ALA A 152 -6.18 6.22 15.62
CA ALA A 152 -4.93 6.54 14.94
C ALA A 152 -3.72 6.43 15.88
N LEU A 153 -3.83 6.92 17.12
CA LEU A 153 -2.79 6.81 18.14
C LEU A 153 -2.41 5.35 18.43
N LYS A 154 -3.38 4.47 18.60
CA LYS A 154 -3.11 3.03 18.82
C LYS A 154 -2.29 2.41 17.71
N PHE A 155 -2.53 2.77 16.45
CA PHE A 155 -1.70 2.30 15.32
C PHE A 155 -0.29 2.90 15.36
N ILE A 156 -0.16 4.18 15.71
CA ILE A 156 1.15 4.84 15.83
C ILE A 156 2.00 4.19 16.93
N GLU A 157 1.40 3.86 18.07
CA GLU A 157 2.05 3.14 19.18
C GLU A 157 2.60 1.76 18.76
N LEU A 158 1.95 1.10 17.81
CA LEU A 158 2.43 -0.14 17.20
C LEU A 158 3.52 0.06 16.14
N GLY A 159 3.97 1.31 15.90
CA GLY A 159 5.03 1.63 14.96
C GLY A 159 4.56 1.85 13.53
N VAL A 160 3.28 2.12 13.30
CA VAL A 160 2.76 2.54 11.99
C VAL A 160 3.34 3.91 11.63
N SER A 161 3.92 4.00 10.44
CA SER A 161 4.55 5.23 9.96
C SER A 161 3.59 6.13 9.17
N ARG A 162 2.44 5.59 8.73
CA ARG A 162 1.45 6.34 7.95
C ARG A 162 0.04 5.81 8.16
N ILE A 163 -0.91 6.71 8.31
CA ILE A 163 -2.34 6.41 8.40
C ILE A 163 -3.02 6.77 7.07
N GLY A 164 -3.88 5.90 6.57
CA GLY A 164 -4.77 6.16 5.43
C GLY A 164 -6.21 6.27 5.90
N THR A 165 -6.81 7.44 5.73
CA THR A 165 -8.17 7.73 6.16
C THR A 165 -8.83 8.75 5.25
N SER A 166 -10.16 8.68 5.13
CA SER A 166 -10.99 9.74 4.54
C SER A 166 -11.42 10.80 5.57
N SER A 167 -11.12 10.58 6.87
CA SER A 167 -11.52 11.44 8.00
C SER A 167 -10.33 12.24 8.55
N GLY A 168 -9.35 12.61 7.72
CA GLY A 168 -8.10 13.27 8.12
C GLY A 168 -8.29 14.44 9.09
N PRO A 169 -9.17 15.43 8.80
CA PRO A 169 -9.41 16.56 9.71
C PRO A 169 -9.87 16.15 11.11
N SER A 170 -10.66 15.09 11.24
CA SER A 170 -11.15 14.58 12.52
C SER A 170 -10.10 13.82 13.33
N LEU A 171 -8.98 13.44 12.71
CA LEU A 171 -7.90 12.73 13.40
C LEU A 171 -6.91 13.66 14.09
N ILE A 172 -6.90 14.94 13.74
CA ILE A 172 -5.93 15.94 14.22
C ILE A 172 -6.58 17.03 15.12
N GLN A 173 -7.86 16.86 15.44
CA GLN A 173 -8.61 17.73 16.37
C GLN A 173 -8.50 17.25 17.81
#